data_845d908fc0516d990a52f0f1c4100816
#
_entry.id   845d908fc0516d990a52f0f1c4100816
#
_cell.length_a   1.000
_cell.length_b   1.000
_cell.length_c   1.000
_cell.angle_alpha   90.00
_cell.angle_beta   90.00
_cell.angle_gamma   90.00
#
_symmetry.space_group_name_H-M   'P 1'
#
loop_
_entity.id
_entity.type
_entity.pdbx_description
1 polymer ?
#
loop_
_entity_poly.entity_id
_entity_poly.type
_entity_poly.pdbx_seq_one_letter_code
_entity_poly.pdbx_strand_id
1 'polypeptide(L)'
;MMLKEQGKLSLDDKVSKYLPELPSWANKISVKNLLQYTSGIPQSNWIKIKGDADNMKYLKTVAALGFEPGTKYDYNNNDVFLQRRIIEKITGLPYASFVMERLFKPCGIKSAIFDPQEMDKLVAKAYNDQKIQDDLSWEIDGWPALNLLDFYRWSECINSFSLITPASTQELVIPFSTDDQTGLGHGNMEGKLLIAHRHDGTAKNYQALLISNATTSTTFILMTNNKQGNLDAISKSVKSILEGKPYIQVRRSFIDDFDKQLENMNGEQALTLYRKIKLERPNQYSYDGENTLNQVGYFFLNKNKVNDAITIFTFNTKLFPNSGNMFDSLGEAYYVQGNKSKALENYTIAFKLDPSLESAKKMIQELR
;
A
#
# COMPACT_ATOMS: atom_id res chain seq x y z
N MET A 1 0.50 -21.72 1.72
CA MET A 1 0.43 -22.53 2.97
C MET A 1 -0.28 -23.87 2.75
N MET A 2 -1.49 -23.96 2.15
CA MET A 2 -2.17 -25.24 1.88
C MET A 2 -1.29 -26.28 1.19
N LEU A 3 -0.53 -25.87 0.18
CA LEU A 3 0.40 -26.77 -0.54
C LEU A 3 1.58 -27.22 0.34
N LYS A 4 2.00 -26.37 1.30
CA LYS A 4 2.99 -26.75 2.32
C LYS A 4 2.44 -27.83 3.24
N GLU A 5 1.21 -27.66 3.75
CA GLU A 5 0.56 -28.67 4.60
C GLU A 5 0.36 -30.03 3.90
N GLN A 6 0.22 -30.00 2.57
CA GLN A 6 0.16 -31.19 1.72
C GLN A 6 1.54 -31.79 1.38
N GLY A 7 2.62 -31.21 1.88
CA GLY A 7 3.99 -31.65 1.57
C GLY A 7 4.43 -31.40 0.13
N LYS A 8 3.70 -30.57 -0.63
CA LYS A 8 3.98 -30.29 -2.05
C LYS A 8 5.00 -29.17 -2.25
N LEU A 9 5.25 -28.37 -1.21
CA LEU A 9 6.26 -27.31 -1.21
C LEU A 9 6.78 -27.07 0.20
N SER A 10 8.03 -26.59 0.32
CA SER A 10 8.59 -26.01 1.54
C SER A 10 8.74 -24.49 1.37
N LEU A 11 8.67 -23.75 2.48
CA LEU A 11 8.96 -22.31 2.47
C LEU A 11 10.43 -22.00 2.15
N ASP A 12 11.33 -22.96 2.38
CA ASP A 12 12.77 -22.84 2.07
C ASP A 12 13.09 -23.23 0.62
N ASP A 13 12.14 -23.85 -0.09
CA ASP A 13 12.33 -24.18 -1.50
C ASP A 13 12.68 -22.94 -2.32
N LYS A 14 13.64 -23.09 -3.22
CA LYS A 14 14.04 -22.02 -4.11
C LYS A 14 13.03 -21.84 -5.27
N VAL A 15 12.81 -20.59 -5.66
CA VAL A 15 11.93 -20.26 -6.79
C VAL A 15 12.31 -21.04 -8.05
N SER A 16 13.61 -21.22 -8.31
CA SER A 16 14.13 -22.00 -9.45
C SER A 16 13.70 -23.47 -9.48
N LYS A 17 13.35 -24.07 -8.34
CA LYS A 17 12.81 -25.44 -8.27
C LYS A 17 11.50 -25.55 -9.08
N TYR A 18 10.71 -24.52 -9.08
CA TYR A 18 9.38 -24.50 -9.72
C TYR A 18 9.40 -23.76 -11.05
N LEU A 19 10.24 -22.73 -11.18
CA LEU A 19 10.35 -21.83 -12.33
C LEU A 19 11.80 -21.81 -12.85
N PRO A 20 12.29 -22.93 -13.39
CA PRO A 20 13.69 -23.07 -13.82
C PRO A 20 14.05 -22.18 -15.02
N GLU A 21 13.05 -21.66 -15.71
CA GLU A 21 13.21 -20.73 -16.83
C GLU A 21 13.62 -19.32 -16.43
N LEU A 22 13.60 -18.99 -15.14
CA LEU A 22 14.05 -17.69 -14.60
C LEU A 22 15.59 -17.67 -14.48
N PRO A 23 16.21 -16.47 -14.53
CA PRO A 23 17.66 -16.34 -14.38
C PRO A 23 18.19 -16.89 -13.04
N SER A 24 19.51 -17.00 -12.94
CA SER A 24 20.20 -17.59 -11.79
C SER A 24 19.87 -16.98 -10.41
N TRP A 25 19.38 -15.74 -10.38
CA TRP A 25 18.91 -15.12 -9.14
C TRP A 25 17.75 -15.90 -8.48
N ALA A 26 16.95 -16.65 -9.25
CA ALA A 26 15.87 -17.48 -8.71
C ALA A 26 16.37 -18.60 -7.80
N ASN A 27 17.66 -18.98 -7.89
CA ASN A 27 18.30 -19.93 -6.97
C ASN A 27 18.57 -19.33 -5.57
N LYS A 28 18.54 -18.01 -5.45
CA LYS A 28 18.76 -17.32 -4.16
C LYS A 28 17.47 -17.12 -3.38
N ILE A 29 16.35 -16.89 -4.08
CA ILE A 29 15.05 -16.52 -3.51
C ILE A 29 14.32 -17.79 -3.05
N SER A 30 13.87 -17.80 -1.79
CA SER A 30 12.99 -18.84 -1.25
C SER A 30 11.51 -18.44 -1.39
N VAL A 31 10.60 -19.43 -1.29
CA VAL A 31 9.15 -19.16 -1.20
C VAL A 31 8.84 -18.24 -0.01
N LYS A 32 9.57 -18.39 1.10
CA LYS A 32 9.45 -17.50 2.27
C LYS A 32 9.77 -16.05 1.93
N ASN A 33 10.81 -15.81 1.14
CA ASN A 33 11.15 -14.44 0.72
C ASN A 33 10.03 -13.78 -0.09
N LEU A 34 9.32 -14.54 -0.94
CA LEU A 34 8.16 -14.03 -1.67
C LEU A 34 6.99 -13.69 -0.75
N LEU A 35 6.74 -14.52 0.29
CA LEU A 35 5.66 -14.27 1.27
C LEU A 35 5.94 -13.08 2.18
N GLN A 36 7.21 -12.76 2.41
CA GLN A 36 7.65 -11.66 3.27
C GLN A 36 8.07 -10.41 2.50
N TYR A 37 7.93 -10.40 1.16
CA TYR A 37 8.37 -9.30 0.29
C TYR A 37 9.85 -8.92 0.50
N THR A 38 10.70 -9.94 0.63
CA THR A 38 12.15 -9.77 0.83
C THR A 38 12.96 -10.39 -0.30
N SER A 39 12.39 -10.51 -1.49
CA SER A 39 13.01 -11.17 -2.64
C SER A 39 14.16 -10.39 -3.26
N GLY A 40 14.12 -9.06 -3.21
CA GLY A 40 15.05 -8.20 -3.92
C GLY A 40 14.79 -8.09 -5.43
N ILE A 41 13.71 -8.65 -5.95
CA ILE A 41 13.35 -8.54 -7.37
C ILE A 41 13.04 -7.06 -7.70
N PRO A 42 13.63 -6.48 -8.74
CA PRO A 42 13.28 -5.13 -9.17
C PRO A 42 11.80 -5.00 -9.55
N GLN A 43 11.20 -3.84 -9.29
CA GLN A 43 9.83 -3.54 -9.71
C GLN A 43 9.72 -3.58 -11.22
N SER A 44 8.65 -4.18 -11.72
CA SER A 44 8.28 -4.10 -13.14
C SER A 44 7.80 -2.68 -13.48
N ASN A 45 8.04 -2.26 -14.72
CA ASN A 45 7.38 -1.05 -15.22
C ASN A 45 5.94 -1.40 -15.60
N TRP A 46 5.04 -1.34 -14.62
CA TRP A 46 3.64 -1.75 -14.75
C TRP A 46 2.89 -1.01 -15.86
N ILE A 47 3.28 0.21 -16.21
CA ILE A 47 2.69 0.96 -17.35
C ILE A 47 2.94 0.24 -18.68
N LYS A 48 4.04 -0.51 -18.77
CA LYS A 48 4.45 -1.22 -20.00
C LYS A 48 4.04 -2.68 -20.02
N ILE A 49 3.68 -3.27 -18.89
CA ILE A 49 3.28 -4.67 -18.78
C ILE A 49 1.84 -4.84 -19.27
N LYS A 50 1.64 -5.83 -20.15
CA LYS A 50 0.34 -6.16 -20.72
C LYS A 50 0.05 -7.65 -20.56
N GLY A 51 -0.20 -8.05 -19.32
CA GLY A 51 -0.50 -9.44 -18.97
C GLY A 51 0.68 -10.26 -18.45
N ASP A 52 0.37 -11.44 -17.96
CA ASP A 52 1.29 -12.36 -17.31
C ASP A 52 2.48 -12.78 -18.17
N ALA A 53 2.25 -13.00 -19.46
CA ALA A 53 3.31 -13.40 -20.39
C ALA A 53 4.38 -12.29 -20.55
N ASP A 54 3.93 -11.04 -20.58
CA ASP A 54 4.81 -9.88 -20.71
C ASP A 54 5.63 -9.68 -19.43
N ASN A 55 5.00 -9.83 -18.25
CA ASN A 55 5.71 -9.76 -16.98
C ASN A 55 6.73 -10.89 -16.82
N MET A 56 6.38 -12.11 -17.20
CA MET A 56 7.34 -13.23 -17.19
C MET A 56 8.51 -12.97 -18.15
N LYS A 57 8.27 -12.40 -19.32
CA LYS A 57 9.32 -11.99 -20.25
C LYS A 57 10.24 -10.94 -19.64
N TYR A 58 9.69 -9.92 -18.99
CA TYR A 58 10.47 -8.93 -18.25
C TYR A 58 11.34 -9.59 -17.18
N LEU A 59 10.78 -10.45 -16.33
CA LEU A 59 11.52 -11.12 -15.26
C LEU A 59 12.71 -11.95 -15.78
N LYS A 60 12.58 -12.54 -16.96
CA LYS A 60 13.68 -13.26 -17.63
C LYS A 60 14.81 -12.33 -18.07
N THR A 61 14.59 -11.04 -18.21
CA THR A 61 15.63 -10.05 -18.56
C THR A 61 16.31 -9.44 -17.35
N VAL A 62 15.81 -9.65 -16.14
CA VAL A 62 16.42 -9.12 -14.91
C VAL A 62 17.78 -9.78 -14.68
N ALA A 63 18.84 -8.98 -14.78
CA ALA A 63 20.22 -9.47 -14.67
C ALA A 63 20.65 -9.68 -13.20
N ALA A 64 20.18 -8.83 -12.28
CA ALA A 64 20.55 -8.87 -10.87
C ALA A 64 19.39 -8.41 -9.98
N LEU A 65 19.43 -8.86 -8.73
CA LEU A 65 18.51 -8.39 -7.68
C LEU A 65 18.93 -7.01 -7.18
N GLY A 66 17.98 -6.22 -6.70
CA GLY A 66 18.23 -4.90 -6.11
C GLY A 66 18.90 -4.99 -4.73
N PHE A 67 18.73 -6.11 -4.01
CA PHE A 67 19.38 -6.43 -2.74
C PHE A 67 19.40 -7.96 -2.53
N GLU A 68 20.20 -8.45 -1.61
CA GLU A 68 20.25 -9.89 -1.28
C GLU A 68 18.95 -10.33 -0.60
N PRO A 69 18.33 -11.45 -1.03
CA PRO A 69 17.09 -11.96 -0.46
C PRO A 69 17.14 -12.14 1.05
N GLY A 70 16.11 -11.65 1.74
CA GLY A 70 16.01 -11.73 3.20
C GLY A 70 16.76 -10.64 3.97
N THR A 71 17.32 -9.61 3.31
CA THR A 71 18.06 -8.54 3.98
C THR A 71 17.29 -7.22 4.09
N LYS A 72 16.24 -7.06 3.27
CA LYS A 72 15.42 -5.85 3.23
C LYS A 72 14.00 -6.19 2.81
N TYR A 73 13.03 -5.50 3.40
CA TYR A 73 11.64 -5.50 2.94
C TYR A 73 11.44 -4.50 1.80
N ASP A 74 10.74 -4.93 0.74
CA ASP A 74 10.30 -4.09 -0.37
C ASP A 74 9.06 -4.71 -1.01
N TYR A 75 7.86 -4.17 -0.68
CA TYR A 75 6.61 -4.68 -1.22
C TYR A 75 6.62 -4.70 -2.74
N ASN A 76 6.39 -5.89 -3.33
CA ASN A 76 6.58 -6.10 -4.76
C ASN A 76 5.50 -7.02 -5.35
N ASN A 77 4.77 -6.53 -6.34
CA ASN A 77 3.78 -7.34 -7.06
C ASN A 77 4.42 -8.52 -7.81
N ASN A 78 5.71 -8.48 -8.14
CA ASN A 78 6.43 -9.62 -8.70
C ASN A 78 6.50 -10.80 -7.73
N ASP A 79 6.57 -10.54 -6.42
CA ASP A 79 6.56 -11.61 -5.42
C ASP A 79 5.22 -12.35 -5.42
N VAL A 80 4.11 -11.62 -5.50
CA VAL A 80 2.76 -12.20 -5.62
C VAL A 80 2.59 -12.92 -6.96
N PHE A 81 3.07 -12.34 -8.05
CA PHE A 81 3.06 -12.94 -9.37
C PHE A 81 3.78 -14.30 -9.38
N LEU A 82 4.98 -14.38 -8.84
CA LEU A 82 5.74 -15.64 -8.78
C LEU A 82 5.08 -16.68 -7.87
N GLN A 83 4.48 -16.28 -6.75
CA GLN A 83 3.69 -17.19 -5.91
C GLN A 83 2.55 -17.83 -6.72
N ARG A 84 1.83 -17.05 -7.55
CA ARG A 84 0.79 -17.58 -8.42
C ARG A 84 1.33 -18.58 -9.44
N ARG A 85 2.43 -18.26 -10.11
CA ARG A 85 3.09 -19.18 -11.07
C ARG A 85 3.54 -20.48 -10.40
N ILE A 86 4.07 -20.42 -9.16
CA ILE A 86 4.45 -21.61 -8.38
C ILE A 86 3.22 -22.47 -8.08
N ILE A 87 2.10 -21.86 -7.65
CA ILE A 87 0.85 -22.58 -7.39
C ILE A 87 0.39 -23.32 -8.65
N GLU A 88 0.35 -22.65 -9.78
CA GLU A 88 -0.05 -23.29 -11.07
C GLU A 88 0.89 -24.41 -11.48
N LYS A 89 2.19 -24.23 -11.29
CA LYS A 89 3.19 -25.26 -11.60
C LYS A 89 3.00 -26.52 -10.76
N ILE A 90 2.71 -26.36 -9.47
CA ILE A 90 2.52 -27.48 -8.54
C ILE A 90 1.18 -28.18 -8.77
N THR A 91 0.13 -27.42 -9.08
CA THR A 91 -1.24 -27.94 -9.11
C THR A 91 -1.72 -28.34 -10.51
N GLY A 92 -1.10 -27.80 -11.55
CA GLY A 92 -1.55 -27.94 -12.93
C GLY A 92 -2.85 -27.18 -13.24
N LEU A 93 -3.37 -26.40 -12.31
CA LEU A 93 -4.60 -25.61 -12.46
C LEU A 93 -4.26 -24.13 -12.72
N PRO A 94 -5.04 -23.42 -13.55
CA PRO A 94 -5.02 -21.96 -13.59
C PRO A 94 -5.25 -21.39 -12.19
N TYR A 95 -4.57 -20.29 -11.85
CA TYR A 95 -4.64 -19.70 -10.51
C TYR A 95 -6.09 -19.38 -10.06
N ALA A 96 -6.87 -18.75 -10.93
CA ALA A 96 -8.27 -18.45 -10.64
C ALA A 96 -9.09 -19.70 -10.30
N SER A 97 -8.92 -20.79 -11.07
CA SER A 97 -9.59 -22.08 -10.81
C SER A 97 -9.15 -22.67 -9.47
N PHE A 98 -7.84 -22.63 -9.16
CA PHE A 98 -7.34 -23.09 -7.86
C PHE A 98 -7.96 -22.31 -6.71
N VAL A 99 -8.01 -20.99 -6.79
CA VAL A 99 -8.58 -20.14 -5.72
C VAL A 99 -10.09 -20.41 -5.58
N MET A 100 -10.82 -20.44 -6.69
CA MET A 100 -12.26 -20.72 -6.67
C MET A 100 -12.58 -22.07 -5.99
N GLU A 101 -11.89 -23.14 -6.37
CA GLU A 101 -12.19 -24.48 -5.88
C GLU A 101 -11.66 -24.76 -4.48
N ARG A 102 -10.45 -24.28 -4.17
CA ARG A 102 -9.72 -24.65 -2.96
C ARG A 102 -9.81 -23.64 -1.84
N LEU A 103 -10.08 -22.37 -2.14
CA LEU A 103 -10.19 -21.31 -1.15
C LEU A 103 -11.62 -20.79 -1.05
N PHE A 104 -12.21 -20.33 -2.14
CA PHE A 104 -13.48 -19.61 -2.10
C PHE A 104 -14.68 -20.55 -1.87
N LYS A 105 -14.74 -21.66 -2.56
CA LYS A 105 -15.84 -22.64 -2.39
C LYS A 105 -15.92 -23.20 -0.96
N PRO A 106 -14.83 -23.60 -0.29
CA PRO A 106 -14.87 -24.01 1.11
C PRO A 106 -15.34 -22.89 2.05
N CYS A 107 -15.04 -21.62 1.73
CA CYS A 107 -15.48 -20.45 2.49
C CYS A 107 -16.92 -20.02 2.16
N GLY A 108 -17.64 -20.72 1.30
CA GLY A 108 -18.99 -20.35 0.87
C GLY A 108 -19.05 -19.11 -0.03
N ILE A 109 -17.93 -18.69 -0.60
CA ILE A 109 -17.85 -17.58 -1.55
C ILE A 109 -18.29 -18.07 -2.93
N LYS A 110 -19.30 -17.40 -3.51
CA LYS A 110 -19.94 -17.86 -4.76
C LYS A 110 -19.95 -16.83 -5.88
N SER A 111 -19.75 -15.55 -5.55
CA SER A 111 -19.91 -14.44 -6.50
C SER A 111 -18.59 -13.85 -6.99
N ALA A 112 -17.45 -14.50 -6.72
CA ALA A 112 -16.17 -14.02 -7.16
C ALA A 112 -16.05 -14.02 -8.70
N ILE A 113 -15.59 -12.90 -9.25
CA ILE A 113 -15.27 -12.74 -10.67
C ILE A 113 -13.77 -12.40 -10.73
N PHE A 114 -12.97 -13.27 -11.38
CA PHE A 114 -11.56 -13.03 -11.60
C PHE A 114 -11.34 -12.18 -12.85
N ASP A 115 -10.43 -11.24 -12.76
CA ASP A 115 -9.99 -10.39 -13.85
C ASP A 115 -11.18 -9.80 -14.64
N PRO A 116 -12.08 -9.07 -13.93
CA PRO A 116 -13.33 -8.59 -14.51
C PRO A 116 -13.10 -7.77 -15.77
N GLN A 117 -13.99 -7.95 -16.74
CA GLN A 117 -13.95 -7.27 -18.02
C GLN A 117 -15.09 -6.24 -18.14
N GLU A 118 -15.03 -5.37 -19.13
CA GLU A 118 -16.05 -4.33 -19.37
C GLU A 118 -17.49 -4.89 -19.51
N MET A 119 -17.61 -6.13 -19.97
CA MET A 119 -18.90 -6.81 -20.13
C MET A 119 -19.48 -7.39 -18.82
N ASP A 120 -18.71 -7.45 -17.75
CA ASP A 120 -19.15 -8.01 -16.46
C ASP A 120 -20.09 -7.03 -15.75
N LYS A 121 -21.38 -7.18 -15.98
CA LYS A 121 -22.43 -6.28 -15.46
C LYS A 121 -22.59 -6.33 -13.94
N LEU A 122 -22.08 -7.36 -13.28
CA LEU A 122 -22.15 -7.55 -11.82
C LEU A 122 -21.00 -6.84 -11.10
N VAL A 123 -20.00 -6.33 -11.80
CA VAL A 123 -18.88 -5.58 -11.22
C VAL A 123 -19.22 -4.09 -11.23
N ALA A 124 -19.16 -3.46 -10.07
CA ALA A 124 -19.33 -2.02 -9.96
C ALA A 124 -18.27 -1.30 -10.80
N LYS A 125 -18.65 -0.28 -11.53
CA LYS A 125 -17.70 0.55 -12.29
C LYS A 125 -16.97 1.49 -11.35
N ALA A 126 -15.66 1.64 -11.51
CA ALA A 126 -14.87 2.60 -10.75
C ALA A 126 -14.69 3.91 -11.51
N TYR A 127 -14.54 4.98 -10.75
CA TYR A 127 -14.44 6.33 -11.29
C TYR A 127 -13.38 7.12 -10.52
N ASN A 128 -12.61 7.91 -11.25
CA ASN A 128 -11.74 8.90 -10.64
C ASN A 128 -12.54 10.13 -10.15
N ASP A 129 -11.86 11.08 -9.52
CA ASP A 129 -12.50 12.31 -8.98
C ASP A 129 -13.11 13.22 -10.04
N GLN A 130 -12.75 13.06 -11.32
CA GLN A 130 -13.37 13.75 -12.45
C GLN A 130 -14.56 12.98 -13.04
N LYS A 131 -15.00 11.91 -12.37
CA LYS A 131 -16.08 11.04 -12.84
C LYS A 131 -15.77 10.33 -14.17
N ILE A 132 -14.48 10.18 -14.49
CA ILE A 132 -14.06 9.37 -15.62
C ILE A 132 -14.00 7.92 -15.15
N GLN A 133 -14.69 7.03 -15.86
CA GLN A 133 -14.70 5.60 -15.58
C GLN A 133 -13.33 5.00 -15.90
N ASP A 134 -12.84 4.13 -14.99
CA ASP A 134 -11.67 3.29 -15.28
C ASP A 134 -11.99 2.27 -16.38
N ASP A 135 -11.01 1.96 -17.19
CA ASP A 135 -11.03 0.72 -17.99
C ASP A 135 -10.77 -0.49 -17.09
N LEU A 136 -11.23 -1.66 -17.47
CA LEU A 136 -10.99 -2.93 -16.78
C LEU A 136 -9.89 -3.73 -17.48
N SER A 137 -8.80 -3.07 -17.89
CA SER A 137 -7.57 -3.71 -18.33
C SER A 137 -6.64 -3.95 -17.14
N TRP A 138 -6.01 -5.12 -17.08
CA TRP A 138 -5.13 -5.51 -15.98
C TRP A 138 -3.70 -5.74 -16.49
N GLU A 139 -2.72 -5.27 -15.73
CA GLU A 139 -1.31 -5.46 -16.03
C GLU A 139 -0.88 -6.92 -15.85
N ILE A 140 -1.47 -7.59 -14.88
CA ILE A 140 -1.31 -9.02 -14.60
C ILE A 140 -2.63 -9.62 -14.17
N ASP A 141 -2.85 -10.90 -14.42
CA ASP A 141 -4.07 -11.60 -14.05
C ASP A 141 -4.14 -11.94 -12.55
N GLY A 142 -5.31 -12.38 -12.07
CA GLY A 142 -5.51 -12.91 -10.73
C GLY A 142 -6.17 -11.95 -9.74
N TRP A 143 -6.88 -10.93 -10.23
CA TRP A 143 -7.61 -9.96 -9.43
C TRP A 143 -9.08 -10.40 -9.21
N PRO A 144 -9.46 -10.87 -8.00
CA PRO A 144 -10.84 -11.23 -7.72
C PRO A 144 -11.66 -9.98 -7.35
N ALA A 145 -12.80 -9.79 -8.03
CA ALA A 145 -13.86 -8.91 -7.56
C ALA A 145 -14.79 -9.71 -6.64
N LEU A 146 -15.05 -9.19 -5.44
CA LEU A 146 -15.93 -9.77 -4.44
C LEU A 146 -17.00 -8.77 -4.05
N ASN A 147 -18.17 -9.24 -3.64
CA ASN A 147 -19.12 -8.41 -2.92
C ASN A 147 -18.78 -8.37 -1.41
N LEU A 148 -19.40 -7.43 -0.69
CA LEU A 148 -19.14 -7.21 0.74
C LEU A 148 -19.34 -8.47 1.59
N LEU A 149 -20.41 -9.23 1.33
CA LEU A 149 -20.75 -10.43 2.08
C LEU A 149 -19.75 -11.57 1.85
N ASP A 150 -19.30 -11.74 0.60
CA ASP A 150 -18.29 -12.75 0.28
C ASP A 150 -16.92 -12.35 0.85
N PHE A 151 -16.60 -11.06 0.92
CA PHE A 151 -15.39 -10.60 1.58
C PHE A 151 -15.44 -10.81 3.11
N TYR A 152 -16.63 -10.65 3.73
CA TYR A 152 -16.85 -11.03 5.12
C TYR A 152 -16.68 -12.55 5.34
N ARG A 153 -17.25 -13.41 4.46
CA ARG A 153 -17.05 -14.86 4.52
C ARG A 153 -15.58 -15.26 4.43
N TRP A 154 -14.82 -14.55 3.61
CA TRP A 154 -13.36 -14.72 3.56
C TRP A 154 -12.71 -14.47 4.92
N SER A 155 -13.06 -13.37 5.59
CA SER A 155 -12.57 -13.07 6.93
C SER A 155 -12.91 -14.17 7.94
N GLU A 156 -14.15 -14.63 7.96
CA GLU A 156 -14.59 -15.71 8.86
C GLU A 156 -13.84 -17.02 8.59
N CYS A 157 -13.60 -17.32 7.33
CA CYS A 157 -12.85 -18.51 6.91
C CYS A 157 -11.39 -18.48 7.39
N ILE A 158 -10.77 -17.29 7.37
CA ILE A 158 -9.42 -17.06 7.92
C ILE A 158 -9.44 -17.21 9.45
N ASN A 159 -10.37 -16.54 10.13
CA ASN A 159 -10.51 -16.55 11.59
C ASN A 159 -10.76 -17.95 12.15
N SER A 160 -11.52 -18.77 11.44
CA SER A 160 -11.85 -20.15 11.83
C SER A 160 -10.81 -21.18 11.44
N PHE A 161 -9.71 -20.79 10.81
CA PHE A 161 -8.68 -21.70 10.30
C PHE A 161 -9.22 -22.77 9.36
N SER A 162 -10.27 -22.47 8.62
CA SER A 162 -10.93 -23.43 7.73
C SER A 162 -10.08 -23.84 6.51
N LEU A 163 -9.06 -23.05 6.16
CA LEU A 163 -8.20 -23.27 5.01
C LEU A 163 -6.83 -23.81 5.34
N ILE A 164 -6.26 -23.37 6.43
CA ILE A 164 -4.93 -23.74 6.92
C ILE A 164 -4.93 -23.81 8.44
N THR A 165 -4.03 -24.60 9.01
CA THR A 165 -3.92 -24.79 10.46
C THR A 165 -3.44 -23.51 11.17
N PRO A 166 -3.70 -23.36 12.49
CA PRO A 166 -3.12 -22.29 13.29
C PRO A 166 -1.59 -22.22 13.19
N ALA A 167 -0.90 -23.38 13.10
CA ALA A 167 0.55 -23.43 12.96
C ALA A 167 1.00 -22.80 11.61
N SER A 168 0.33 -23.13 10.52
CA SER A 168 0.60 -22.54 9.20
C SER A 168 0.25 -21.06 9.15
N THR A 169 -0.82 -20.64 9.84
CA THR A 169 -1.19 -19.23 9.97
C THR A 169 -0.12 -18.48 10.76
N GLN A 170 0.38 -19.04 11.85
CA GLN A 170 1.48 -18.46 12.64
C GLN A 170 2.71 -18.18 11.77
N GLU A 171 3.11 -19.13 10.92
CA GLU A 171 4.22 -18.92 10.01
C GLU A 171 3.93 -17.84 8.94
N LEU A 172 2.70 -17.79 8.45
CA LEU A 172 2.28 -16.85 7.40
C LEU A 172 2.26 -15.40 7.89
N VAL A 173 1.95 -15.16 9.16
CA VAL A 173 1.84 -13.80 9.72
C VAL A 173 3.17 -13.25 10.25
N ILE A 174 4.28 -14.02 10.22
CA ILE A 174 5.58 -13.51 10.69
C ILE A 174 6.12 -12.51 9.68
N PRO A 175 6.20 -11.21 10.03
CA PRO A 175 6.76 -10.20 9.13
C PRO A 175 8.29 -10.24 9.16
N PHE A 176 8.93 -9.57 8.21
CA PHE A 176 10.37 -9.34 8.23
C PHE A 176 10.75 -8.34 9.34
N SER A 177 9.99 -7.28 9.50
CA SER A 177 10.09 -6.29 10.57
C SER A 177 8.69 -5.95 11.09
N THR A 178 8.58 -5.33 12.25
CA THR A 178 7.33 -5.18 13.03
C THR A 178 6.15 -4.61 12.24
N ASP A 179 6.40 -3.68 11.33
CA ASP A 179 5.34 -2.99 10.57
C ASP A 179 5.21 -3.50 9.12
N ASP A 180 5.98 -4.53 8.75
CA ASP A 180 5.97 -5.06 7.39
C ASP A 180 4.75 -5.97 7.15
N GLN A 181 4.28 -5.99 5.92
CA GLN A 181 3.24 -6.92 5.49
C GLN A 181 3.78 -8.31 5.19
N THR A 182 2.91 -9.28 5.29
CA THR A 182 3.16 -10.67 4.90
C THR A 182 2.13 -11.13 3.86
N GLY A 183 2.16 -12.40 3.49
CA GLY A 183 1.14 -12.99 2.62
C GLY A 183 -0.29 -12.95 3.19
N LEU A 184 -0.46 -12.68 4.50
CA LEU A 184 -1.76 -12.40 5.13
C LEU A 184 -1.99 -10.88 5.40
N GLY A 185 -1.24 -9.99 4.75
CA GLY A 185 -1.26 -8.58 5.12
C GLY A 185 -0.58 -8.36 6.48
N HIS A 186 -1.30 -7.76 7.43
CA HIS A 186 -0.86 -7.70 8.83
C HIS A 186 -1.70 -8.67 9.66
N GLY A 187 -1.07 -9.59 10.33
CA GLY A 187 -1.73 -10.57 11.20
C GLY A 187 -1.05 -10.65 12.57
N ASN A 188 -1.84 -10.89 13.60
CA ASN A 188 -1.32 -11.10 14.96
C ASN A 188 -1.93 -12.36 15.57
N MET A 189 -1.06 -13.28 15.95
CA MET A 189 -1.42 -14.54 16.63
C MET A 189 -1.06 -14.48 18.10
N GLU A 190 -1.94 -14.98 18.95
CA GLU A 190 -1.66 -15.23 20.35
C GLU A 190 -1.96 -16.71 20.65
N GLY A 191 -0.90 -17.48 20.85
CA GLY A 191 -1.01 -18.93 20.93
C GLY A 191 -1.54 -19.53 19.62
N LYS A 192 -2.74 -20.13 19.67
CA LYS A 192 -3.42 -20.70 18.50
C LYS A 192 -4.56 -19.83 17.97
N LEU A 193 -4.69 -18.59 18.45
CA LEU A 193 -5.75 -17.68 18.06
C LEU A 193 -5.20 -16.58 17.14
N LEU A 194 -5.86 -16.33 16.03
CA LEU A 194 -5.64 -15.14 15.21
C LEU A 194 -6.45 -14.00 15.82
N ILE A 195 -5.79 -13.20 16.68
CA ILE A 195 -6.48 -12.14 17.42
C ILE A 195 -6.80 -10.92 16.59
N ALA A 196 -6.03 -10.66 15.56
CA ALA A 196 -6.31 -9.59 14.59
C ALA A 196 -5.66 -9.88 13.24
N HIS A 197 -6.34 -9.46 12.18
CA HIS A 197 -5.71 -9.34 10.87
C HIS A 197 -6.28 -8.15 10.09
N ARG A 198 -5.46 -7.61 9.20
CA ARG A 198 -5.79 -6.47 8.38
C ARG A 198 -5.30 -6.70 6.96
N HIS A 199 -6.19 -6.44 6.00
CA HIS A 199 -5.89 -6.45 4.58
C HIS A 199 -6.41 -5.17 3.96
N ASP A 200 -5.61 -4.55 3.10
CA ASP A 200 -6.05 -3.47 2.26
C ASP A 200 -5.54 -3.67 0.84
N GLY A 201 -6.20 -3.03 -0.09
CA GLY A 201 -5.81 -3.09 -1.49
C GLY A 201 -6.41 -1.96 -2.29
N THR A 202 -5.66 -1.59 -3.32
CA THR A 202 -6.08 -0.62 -4.32
C THR A 202 -5.79 -1.20 -5.70
N ALA A 203 -6.80 -1.22 -6.56
CA ALA A 203 -6.66 -1.58 -7.96
C ALA A 203 -7.37 -0.50 -8.78
N LYS A 204 -6.61 0.31 -9.51
CA LYS A 204 -7.12 1.52 -10.18
C LYS A 204 -7.84 2.43 -9.17
N ASN A 205 -9.11 2.77 -9.40
CA ASN A 205 -9.92 3.53 -8.45
C ASN A 205 -10.80 2.66 -7.52
N TYR A 206 -10.66 1.33 -7.55
CA TYR A 206 -11.22 0.48 -6.50
C TYR A 206 -10.31 0.48 -5.27
N GLN A 207 -10.91 0.52 -4.10
CA GLN A 207 -10.18 0.40 -2.85
C GLN A 207 -10.99 -0.45 -1.87
N ALA A 208 -10.31 -1.33 -1.14
CA ALA A 208 -10.91 -2.17 -0.12
C ALA A 208 -10.04 -2.20 1.14
N LEU A 209 -10.70 -2.29 2.30
CA LEU A 209 -10.06 -2.45 3.59
C LEU A 209 -10.87 -3.47 4.40
N LEU A 210 -10.19 -4.46 4.95
CA LEU A 210 -10.72 -5.40 5.93
C LEU A 210 -9.87 -5.32 7.20
N ILE A 211 -10.50 -5.15 8.34
CA ILE A 211 -9.89 -5.21 9.67
C ILE A 211 -10.74 -6.13 10.52
N SER A 212 -10.18 -7.25 10.95
CA SER A 212 -10.83 -8.20 11.85
C SER A 212 -10.11 -8.24 13.20
N ASN A 213 -10.87 -8.26 14.28
CA ASN A 213 -10.36 -8.36 15.64
C ASN A 213 -11.22 -9.34 16.44
N ALA A 214 -10.66 -10.51 16.76
CA ALA A 214 -11.34 -11.55 17.50
C ALA A 214 -11.58 -11.16 18.97
N THR A 215 -10.71 -10.35 19.58
CA THR A 215 -10.84 -9.91 20.97
C THR A 215 -12.10 -9.06 21.20
N THR A 216 -12.45 -8.25 20.20
CA THR A 216 -13.67 -7.42 20.23
C THR A 216 -14.82 -8.01 19.44
N SER A 217 -14.63 -9.18 18.82
CA SER A 217 -15.59 -9.82 17.91
C SER A 217 -16.08 -8.87 16.81
N THR A 218 -15.18 -8.06 16.27
CA THR A 218 -15.52 -6.98 15.32
C THR A 218 -14.78 -7.18 14.01
N THR A 219 -15.50 -7.09 12.90
CA THR A 219 -14.91 -7.04 11.55
C THR A 219 -15.42 -5.80 10.83
N PHE A 220 -14.47 -4.94 10.39
CA PHE A 220 -14.75 -3.80 9.53
C PHE A 220 -14.40 -4.14 8.10
N ILE A 221 -15.34 -3.92 7.19
CA ILE A 221 -15.09 -4.04 5.75
C ILE A 221 -15.58 -2.76 5.08
N LEU A 222 -14.67 -2.09 4.41
CA LEU A 222 -14.95 -0.90 3.62
C LEU A 222 -14.52 -1.17 2.18
N MET A 223 -15.41 -0.89 1.25
CA MET A 223 -15.15 -1.03 -0.19
C MET A 223 -15.65 0.22 -0.91
N THR A 224 -14.85 0.74 -1.83
CA THR A 224 -15.22 1.88 -2.65
C THR A 224 -14.79 1.68 -4.10
N ASN A 225 -15.55 2.25 -5.01
CA ASN A 225 -15.26 2.34 -6.45
C ASN A 225 -14.79 3.74 -6.87
N ASN A 226 -14.36 4.53 -5.90
CA ASN A 226 -13.69 5.82 -6.08
C ASN A 226 -12.64 5.95 -4.99
N LYS A 227 -11.37 5.85 -5.37
CA LYS A 227 -10.24 5.88 -4.43
C LYS A 227 -10.16 7.21 -3.71
N GLN A 228 -10.35 7.20 -2.40
CA GLN A 228 -10.35 8.39 -1.53
C GLN A 228 -9.15 8.44 -0.57
N GLY A 229 -8.39 7.36 -0.43
CA GLY A 229 -7.24 7.29 0.49
C GLY A 229 -7.58 7.41 1.98
N ASN A 230 -8.86 7.37 2.38
CA ASN A 230 -9.29 7.66 3.75
C ASN A 230 -9.99 6.50 4.48
N LEU A 231 -9.93 5.28 3.95
CA LEU A 231 -10.61 4.12 4.55
C LEU A 231 -10.13 3.83 5.97
N ASP A 232 -8.85 4.02 6.27
CA ASP A 232 -8.31 3.89 7.63
C ASP A 232 -8.91 4.93 8.59
N ALA A 233 -9.00 6.17 8.18
CA ALA A 233 -9.59 7.23 8.99
C ALA A 233 -11.08 6.96 9.25
N ILE A 234 -11.81 6.47 8.23
CA ILE A 234 -13.21 6.06 8.36
C ILE A 234 -13.32 4.91 9.36
N SER A 235 -12.51 3.86 9.24
CA SER A 235 -12.57 2.69 10.15
C SER A 235 -12.28 3.08 11.59
N LYS A 236 -11.29 3.94 11.84
CA LYS A 236 -10.98 4.47 13.19
C LYS A 236 -12.13 5.29 13.77
N SER A 237 -12.76 6.13 12.95
CA SER A 237 -13.91 6.92 13.40
C SER A 237 -15.13 6.05 13.70
N VAL A 238 -15.45 5.08 12.85
CA VAL A 238 -16.51 4.10 13.09
C VAL A 238 -16.26 3.31 14.36
N LYS A 239 -15.03 2.83 14.57
CA LYS A 239 -14.64 2.14 15.80
C LYS A 239 -14.87 3.01 17.04
N SER A 240 -14.43 4.26 17.02
CA SER A 240 -14.63 5.20 18.13
C SER A 240 -16.11 5.41 18.44
N ILE A 241 -16.96 5.57 17.42
CA ILE A 241 -18.41 5.70 17.57
C ILE A 241 -19.01 4.46 18.25
N LEU A 242 -18.64 3.25 17.80
CA LEU A 242 -19.14 2.01 18.37
C LEU A 242 -18.69 1.80 19.83
N GLU A 243 -17.52 2.34 20.20
CA GLU A 243 -17.00 2.30 21.58
C GLU A 243 -17.52 3.46 22.45
N GLY A 244 -18.39 4.32 21.92
CA GLY A 244 -18.89 5.50 22.64
C GLY A 244 -17.81 6.55 22.92
N LYS A 245 -16.73 6.56 22.17
CA LYS A 245 -15.59 7.48 22.30
C LYS A 245 -15.69 8.67 21.34
N PRO A 246 -15.02 9.79 21.63
CA PRO A 246 -14.86 10.87 20.66
C PRO A 246 -14.25 10.34 19.37
N TYR A 247 -14.76 10.80 18.23
CA TYR A 247 -14.26 10.44 16.92
C TYR A 247 -13.78 11.66 16.14
N ILE A 248 -12.86 11.45 15.22
CA ILE A 248 -12.38 12.48 14.31
C ILE A 248 -13.23 12.44 13.06
N GLN A 249 -13.81 13.57 12.67
CA GLN A 249 -14.52 13.67 11.40
C GLN A 249 -13.55 13.44 10.25
N VAL A 250 -13.83 12.45 9.41
CA VAL A 250 -13.04 12.16 8.23
C VAL A 250 -13.28 13.26 7.20
N ARG A 251 -12.21 13.89 6.75
CA ARG A 251 -12.23 14.97 5.77
C ARG A 251 -11.55 14.50 4.49
N ARG A 252 -11.90 15.13 3.37
CA ARG A 252 -11.30 14.83 2.07
C ARG A 252 -9.84 15.28 2.02
N SER A 253 -9.07 14.65 1.14
CA SER A 253 -7.72 15.10 0.82
C SER A 253 -7.80 16.32 -0.09
N PHE A 254 -7.13 17.42 0.30
CA PHE A 254 -7.05 18.62 -0.51
C PHE A 254 -6.27 18.37 -1.82
N ILE A 255 -5.21 17.59 -1.72
CA ILE A 255 -4.35 17.26 -2.87
C ILE A 255 -5.14 16.46 -3.92
N ASP A 256 -5.90 15.45 -3.49
CA ASP A 256 -6.64 14.58 -4.42
C ASP A 256 -7.71 15.33 -5.20
N ASP A 257 -8.29 16.37 -4.59
CA ASP A 257 -9.33 17.20 -5.23
C ASP A 257 -8.76 18.29 -6.16
N PHE A 258 -7.52 18.76 -5.92
CA PHE A 258 -6.95 19.93 -6.60
C PHE A 258 -5.64 19.65 -7.36
N ASP A 259 -5.14 18.43 -7.43
CA ASP A 259 -3.87 18.06 -8.07
C ASP A 259 -3.70 18.65 -9.48
N LYS A 260 -4.70 18.46 -10.34
CA LYS A 260 -4.69 18.97 -11.73
C LYS A 260 -4.71 20.50 -11.81
N GLN A 261 -5.38 21.15 -10.86
CA GLN A 261 -5.40 22.60 -10.80
C GLN A 261 -4.03 23.11 -10.33
N LEU A 262 -3.44 22.45 -9.32
CA LEU A 262 -2.13 22.77 -8.78
C LEU A 262 -1.01 22.57 -9.79
N GLU A 263 -1.13 21.62 -10.73
CA GLU A 263 -0.14 21.42 -11.80
C GLU A 263 0.17 22.69 -12.59
N ASN A 264 -0.84 23.53 -12.82
CA ASN A 264 -0.75 24.76 -13.60
C ASN A 264 -0.50 26.00 -12.74
N MET A 265 -0.26 25.84 -11.44
CA MET A 265 -0.04 26.92 -10.49
C MET A 265 1.44 27.02 -10.08
N ASN A 266 1.82 28.21 -9.59
CA ASN A 266 3.00 28.41 -8.77
C ASN A 266 2.63 28.35 -7.27
N GLY A 267 3.64 28.39 -6.39
CA GLY A 267 3.45 28.25 -4.95
C GLY A 267 2.51 29.31 -4.34
N GLU A 268 2.60 30.59 -4.76
CA GLU A 268 1.72 31.65 -4.27
C GLU A 268 0.27 31.48 -4.74
N GLN A 269 0.07 31.04 -5.97
CA GLN A 269 -1.26 30.73 -6.49
C GLN A 269 -1.90 29.57 -5.74
N ALA A 270 -1.10 28.54 -5.42
CA ALA A 270 -1.54 27.40 -4.62
C ALA A 270 -1.94 27.82 -3.18
N LEU A 271 -1.17 28.68 -2.54
CA LEU A 271 -1.52 29.25 -1.23
C LEU A 271 -2.79 30.10 -1.29
N THR A 272 -2.99 30.83 -2.37
CA THR A 272 -4.21 31.62 -2.59
C THR A 272 -5.42 30.70 -2.74
N LEU A 273 -5.29 29.62 -3.52
CA LEU A 273 -6.33 28.59 -3.65
C LEU A 273 -6.63 27.95 -2.27
N TYR A 274 -5.59 27.53 -1.55
CA TYR A 274 -5.74 26.93 -0.21
C TYR A 274 -6.53 27.84 0.74
N ARG A 275 -6.16 29.13 0.82
CA ARG A 275 -6.86 30.12 1.68
C ARG A 275 -8.33 30.31 1.26
N LYS A 276 -8.59 30.40 -0.05
CA LYS A 276 -9.93 30.51 -0.61
C LYS A 276 -10.79 29.29 -0.23
N ILE A 277 -10.30 28.09 -0.49
CA ILE A 277 -11.05 26.87 -0.21
C ILE A 277 -11.25 26.67 1.30
N LYS A 278 -10.28 27.05 2.12
CA LYS A 278 -10.43 27.04 3.59
C LYS A 278 -11.59 27.93 4.07
N LEU A 279 -11.77 29.09 3.46
CA LEU A 279 -12.89 30.00 3.77
C LEU A 279 -14.22 29.47 3.24
N GLU A 280 -14.27 28.99 2.00
CA GLU A 280 -15.49 28.53 1.35
C GLU A 280 -15.97 27.16 1.86
N ARG A 281 -15.05 26.30 2.29
CA ARG A 281 -15.31 24.90 2.65
C ARG A 281 -14.57 24.46 3.92
N PRO A 282 -14.79 25.14 5.06
CA PRO A 282 -13.97 24.96 6.28
C PRO A 282 -14.03 23.56 6.88
N ASN A 283 -15.10 22.81 6.62
CA ASN A 283 -15.31 21.46 7.16
C ASN A 283 -15.03 20.33 6.16
N GLN A 284 -14.68 20.66 4.90
CA GLN A 284 -14.52 19.63 3.87
C GLN A 284 -13.12 19.01 3.87
N TYR A 285 -12.09 19.81 4.17
CA TYR A 285 -10.70 19.38 4.19
C TYR A 285 -10.08 19.56 5.57
N SER A 286 -8.96 18.88 5.83
CA SER A 286 -8.22 19.05 7.08
C SER A 286 -7.31 20.27 6.99
N TYR A 287 -7.62 21.34 7.76
CA TYR A 287 -6.84 22.57 7.80
C TYR A 287 -6.14 22.83 9.14
N ASP A 288 -6.44 21.98 10.14
CA ASP A 288 -6.01 22.21 11.52
C ASP A 288 -4.63 21.57 11.81
N GLY A 289 -4.06 20.88 10.82
CA GLY A 289 -2.77 20.23 10.90
C GLY A 289 -1.84 20.64 9.77
N GLU A 290 -0.58 20.37 9.97
CA GLU A 290 0.51 20.65 9.03
C GLU A 290 0.45 19.86 7.73
N ASN A 291 -0.24 18.69 7.75
CA ASN A 291 -0.16 17.69 6.70
C ASN A 291 -0.68 18.17 5.35
N THR A 292 -1.76 18.93 5.31
CA THR A 292 -2.35 19.37 4.03
C THR A 292 -1.37 20.21 3.21
N LEU A 293 -0.77 21.24 3.80
CA LEU A 293 0.23 22.05 3.12
C LEU A 293 1.54 21.31 2.91
N ASN A 294 1.89 20.36 3.79
CA ASN A 294 3.04 19.50 3.59
C ASN A 294 2.88 18.65 2.31
N GLN A 295 1.72 18.04 2.12
CA GLN A 295 1.40 17.32 0.88
C GLN A 295 1.44 18.21 -0.37
N VAL A 296 0.94 19.44 -0.28
CA VAL A 296 1.03 20.42 -1.39
C VAL A 296 2.50 20.76 -1.68
N GLY A 297 3.32 20.96 -0.67
CA GLY A 297 4.75 21.19 -0.84
C GLY A 297 5.46 20.05 -1.56
N TYR A 298 5.22 18.80 -1.13
CA TYR A 298 5.77 17.61 -1.78
C TYR A 298 5.20 17.39 -3.19
N PHE A 299 3.95 17.74 -3.46
CA PHE A 299 3.41 17.72 -4.81
C PHE A 299 4.26 18.57 -5.77
N PHE A 300 4.62 19.79 -5.39
CA PHE A 300 5.49 20.65 -6.18
C PHE A 300 6.92 20.12 -6.26
N LEU A 301 7.47 19.63 -5.15
CA LEU A 301 8.83 19.11 -5.09
C LEU A 301 9.01 17.90 -6.03
N ASN A 302 8.07 16.97 -6.01
CA ASN A 302 8.05 15.78 -6.86
C ASN A 302 7.87 16.10 -8.35
N LYS A 303 7.30 17.26 -8.68
CA LYS A 303 7.20 17.79 -10.04
C LYS A 303 8.38 18.68 -10.43
N ASN A 304 9.46 18.67 -9.66
CA ASN A 304 10.66 19.49 -9.86
C ASN A 304 10.41 21.02 -9.83
N LYS A 305 9.29 21.44 -9.23
CA LYS A 305 8.95 22.85 -9.00
C LYS A 305 9.49 23.29 -7.63
N VAL A 306 10.80 23.24 -7.45
CA VAL A 306 11.47 23.34 -6.15
C VAL A 306 11.20 24.68 -5.47
N ASN A 307 11.21 25.80 -6.20
CA ASN A 307 10.93 27.13 -5.64
C ASN A 307 9.50 27.25 -5.14
N ASP A 308 8.55 26.63 -5.83
CA ASP A 308 7.15 26.59 -5.42
C ASP A 308 6.97 25.76 -4.14
N ALA A 309 7.65 24.60 -4.05
CA ALA A 309 7.70 23.79 -2.84
C ALA A 309 8.26 24.58 -1.64
N ILE A 310 9.38 25.29 -1.82
CA ILE A 310 9.97 26.16 -0.78
C ILE A 310 8.96 27.23 -0.32
N THR A 311 8.22 27.82 -1.24
CA THR A 311 7.17 28.80 -0.89
C THR A 311 6.11 28.19 0.01
N ILE A 312 5.62 26.98 -0.33
CA ILE A 312 4.60 26.26 0.45
C ILE A 312 5.16 25.85 1.82
N PHE A 313 6.31 25.20 1.86
CA PHE A 313 6.92 24.76 3.13
C PHE A 313 7.27 25.94 4.04
N THR A 314 7.79 27.04 3.48
CA THR A 314 8.05 28.28 4.27
C THR A 314 6.77 28.85 4.88
N PHE A 315 5.65 28.80 4.15
CA PHE A 315 4.36 29.20 4.71
C PHE A 315 3.91 28.24 5.80
N ASN A 316 4.11 26.94 5.60
CA ASN A 316 3.72 25.90 6.56
C ASN A 316 4.54 26.00 7.87
N THR A 317 5.84 26.28 7.80
CA THR A 317 6.67 26.51 9.01
C THR A 317 6.19 27.73 9.81
N LYS A 318 5.62 28.75 9.16
CA LYS A 318 5.03 29.91 9.87
C LYS A 318 3.72 29.57 10.58
N LEU A 319 2.93 28.65 10.01
CA LEU A 319 1.69 28.18 10.64
C LEU A 319 1.98 27.20 11.80
N PHE A 320 3.02 26.41 11.68
CA PHE A 320 3.38 25.36 12.64
C PHE A 320 4.84 25.50 13.09
N PRO A 321 5.20 26.60 13.79
CA PRO A 321 6.60 26.93 14.11
C PRO A 321 7.27 25.97 15.09
N ASN A 322 6.50 25.11 15.75
CA ASN A 322 7.00 24.11 16.70
C ASN A 322 7.05 22.69 16.11
N SER A 323 6.79 22.52 14.82
CA SER A 323 6.84 21.22 14.16
C SER A 323 8.22 20.97 13.54
N GLY A 324 8.99 20.04 14.10
CA GLY A 324 10.25 19.58 13.51
C GLY A 324 10.09 19.07 12.09
N ASN A 325 9.02 18.31 11.82
CA ASN A 325 8.71 17.77 10.50
C ASN A 325 8.57 18.85 9.41
N MET A 326 8.01 20.03 9.74
CA MET A 326 7.87 21.11 8.75
C MET A 326 9.22 21.74 8.38
N PHE A 327 10.13 21.86 9.33
CA PHE A 327 11.48 22.35 9.05
C PHE A 327 12.32 21.29 8.33
N ASP A 328 12.11 20.00 8.60
CA ASP A 328 12.72 18.89 7.86
C ASP A 328 12.34 18.93 6.37
N SER A 329 11.04 19.04 6.06
CA SER A 329 10.52 19.18 4.70
C SER A 329 11.06 20.43 3.98
N LEU A 330 11.18 21.56 4.68
CA LEU A 330 11.76 22.78 4.12
C LEU A 330 13.28 22.61 3.88
N GLY A 331 13.97 21.93 4.79
CA GLY A 331 15.38 21.56 4.65
C GLY A 331 15.62 20.70 3.41
N GLU A 332 14.75 19.69 3.16
CA GLU A 332 14.81 18.85 1.97
C GLU A 332 14.61 19.67 0.68
N ALA A 333 13.65 20.57 0.65
CA ALA A 333 13.45 21.41 -0.52
C ALA A 333 14.64 22.32 -0.82
N TYR A 334 15.31 22.89 0.21
CA TYR A 334 16.54 23.64 0.02
C TYR A 334 17.71 22.74 -0.40
N TYR A 335 17.79 21.52 0.09
CA TYR A 335 18.79 20.55 -0.34
C TYR A 335 18.65 20.22 -1.83
N VAL A 336 17.43 19.91 -2.27
CA VAL A 336 17.10 19.66 -3.70
C VAL A 336 17.40 20.91 -4.56
N GLN A 337 17.20 22.12 -4.03
CA GLN A 337 17.57 23.37 -4.70
C GLN A 337 19.10 23.54 -4.84
N GLY A 338 19.90 22.79 -4.08
CA GLY A 338 21.35 22.96 -4.00
C GLY A 338 21.81 24.01 -2.97
N ASN A 339 20.90 24.58 -2.19
CA ASN A 339 21.22 25.55 -1.16
C ASN A 339 21.58 24.86 0.17
N LYS A 340 22.79 24.33 0.22
CA LYS A 340 23.29 23.56 1.37
C LYS A 340 23.25 24.33 2.70
N SER A 341 23.49 25.64 2.67
CA SER A 341 23.48 26.46 3.88
C SER A 341 22.08 26.54 4.50
N LYS A 342 21.05 26.85 3.68
CA LYS A 342 19.67 26.87 4.16
C LYS A 342 19.13 25.49 4.50
N ALA A 343 19.55 24.46 3.78
CA ALA A 343 19.21 23.08 4.13
C ALA A 343 19.72 22.72 5.53
N LEU A 344 20.99 22.95 5.81
CA LEU A 344 21.61 22.70 7.11
C LEU A 344 20.94 23.48 8.24
N GLU A 345 20.60 24.77 8.00
CA GLU A 345 19.88 25.60 8.96
C GLU A 345 18.53 24.96 9.33
N ASN A 346 17.72 24.59 8.35
CA ASN A 346 16.38 24.04 8.58
C ASN A 346 16.42 22.64 9.20
N TYR A 347 17.32 21.74 8.77
CA TYR A 347 17.52 20.45 9.44
C TYR A 347 17.99 20.61 10.89
N THR A 348 18.80 21.62 11.18
CA THR A 348 19.23 21.90 12.57
C THR A 348 18.06 22.35 13.44
N ILE A 349 17.15 23.18 12.89
CA ILE A 349 15.92 23.58 13.59
C ILE A 349 15.01 22.35 13.77
N ALA A 350 14.83 21.54 12.72
CA ALA A 350 14.03 20.32 12.76
C ALA A 350 14.48 19.39 13.89
N PHE A 351 15.77 19.06 13.93
CA PHE A 351 16.35 18.17 14.94
C PHE A 351 16.29 18.76 16.36
N LYS A 352 16.38 20.09 16.49
CA LYS A 352 16.22 20.76 17.79
C LYS A 352 14.78 20.66 18.31
N LEU A 353 13.78 20.76 17.41
CA LEU A 353 12.36 20.67 17.75
C LEU A 353 11.92 19.23 17.99
N ASP A 354 12.46 18.29 17.21
CA ASP A 354 12.20 16.86 17.35
C ASP A 354 13.49 16.04 17.15
N PRO A 355 14.17 15.69 18.25
CA PRO A 355 15.40 14.88 18.21
C PRO A 355 15.22 13.45 17.70
N SER A 356 13.98 12.97 17.51
CA SER A 356 13.70 11.65 16.95
C SER A 356 13.72 11.61 15.42
N LEU A 357 13.81 12.75 14.73
CA LEU A 357 13.91 12.85 13.28
C LEU A 357 15.28 12.38 12.77
N GLU A 358 15.38 11.09 12.44
CA GLU A 358 16.62 10.51 11.91
C GLU A 358 16.99 11.09 10.52
N SER A 359 16.02 11.55 9.72
CA SER A 359 16.26 12.29 8.46
C SER A 359 17.08 13.56 8.71
N ALA A 360 16.63 14.42 9.60
CA ALA A 360 17.32 15.66 9.95
C ALA A 360 18.72 15.39 10.50
N LYS A 361 18.85 14.41 11.41
CA LYS A 361 20.14 14.01 12.01
C LYS A 361 21.16 13.58 10.95
N LYS A 362 20.74 12.71 10.02
CA LYS A 362 21.56 12.23 8.91
C LYS A 362 22.01 13.38 8.02
N MET A 363 21.08 14.25 7.63
CA MET A 363 21.37 15.37 6.72
C MET A 363 22.29 16.41 7.35
N ILE A 364 22.19 16.66 8.67
CA ILE A 364 23.13 17.52 9.40
C ILE A 364 24.55 16.96 9.33
N GLN A 365 24.72 15.63 9.44
CA GLN A 365 26.05 14.99 9.35
C GLN A 365 26.62 15.06 7.93
N GLU A 366 25.76 14.93 6.91
CA GLU A 366 26.16 14.96 5.49
C GLU A 366 26.54 16.36 5.01
N LEU A 367 25.90 17.40 5.57
CA LEU A 367 26.07 18.78 5.13
C LEU A 367 27.16 19.56 5.92
N ARG A 368 27.67 19.02 6.99
CA ARG A 368 28.83 19.57 7.76
C ARG A 368 30.16 19.08 7.20
#